data_894e352ca3578478b1667938bede4dab
#
_entry.id   894e352ca3578478b1667938bede4dab
#
_cell.length_a   1.000
_cell.length_b   1.000
_cell.length_c   1.000
_cell.angle_alpha   90.00
_cell.angle_beta   90.00
_cell.angle_gamma   90.00
#
_symmetry.space_group_name_H-M   'P 1'
#
loop_
_entity.id
_entity.type
_entity.pdbx_description
1 polymer ?
#
loop_
_entity_poly.entity_id
_entity_poly.type
_entity_poly.pdbx_seq_one_letter_code
_entity_poly.pdbx_strand_id
1 'polypeptide(L)'
;MIHIPKAEYTRRRKALMAQMEPNSIAILPAAAVAIRNRDVEHVYRQDSDFQYLSGFPEPQAVIVLMPGRQHGEYVLFCRERNAERELWDGLRAGTEGAIRDYGADDAFPITDIDDILPGLIEGRDRVYSAMGSNAEFDRHVMEWINVIRSKAHLGAQPPNEFVALDHLLHDMRLYKSAAEVKVMREAARISCAAHVRAMQTSRAGLHEFSLEAELDYEFRKGGAKMPAYGSIVASGRNSCILHYQQNDALLRDGDLVLIDAGCEIDCYASDITRTWPVNGKFSSEQKAIYEIVLASQEAAFKQIAPNKHWNQAHEATVQVITAGLVKLGLLQGDVDELIASEAYRAFYMHRAGHWLGMDVHDVGEYKVGGEWRVLEVGMALTVEPGIYISPDNQNVAKKWRGIGVRIEDDVIVTKQGCEILTGAVPKTVAEIEALMAAAR
;
A
#
# COMPACT_ATOMS: atom_id res chain seq x y z
N MET A 1 -12.78 -11.88 -12.22
CA MET A 1 -12.02 -11.02 -11.29
C MET A 1 -12.54 -9.59 -11.39
N ILE A 2 -12.51 -8.84 -10.32
CA ILE A 2 -12.86 -7.42 -10.30
C ILE A 2 -11.66 -6.63 -10.80
N HIS A 3 -11.90 -5.68 -11.70
CA HIS A 3 -10.88 -4.79 -12.27
C HIS A 3 -11.41 -3.37 -12.34
N ILE A 4 -10.49 -2.42 -12.35
CA ILE A 4 -10.79 -1.02 -12.63
C ILE A 4 -11.31 -0.91 -14.08
N PRO A 5 -12.49 -0.31 -14.31
CA PRO A 5 -13.03 -0.18 -15.66
C PRO A 5 -12.23 0.82 -16.51
N LYS A 6 -12.14 0.58 -17.82
CA LYS A 6 -11.41 1.44 -18.79
C LYS A 6 -11.80 2.93 -18.70
N ALA A 7 -13.07 3.20 -18.46
CA ALA A 7 -13.57 4.57 -18.33
C ALA A 7 -12.94 5.32 -17.14
N GLU A 8 -12.54 4.60 -16.09
CA GLU A 8 -11.90 5.20 -14.92
C GLU A 8 -10.48 5.70 -15.25
N TYR A 9 -9.69 4.93 -15.99
CA TYR A 9 -8.38 5.38 -16.46
C TYR A 9 -8.49 6.63 -17.36
N THR A 10 -9.48 6.66 -18.24
CA THR A 10 -9.75 7.85 -19.08
C THR A 10 -10.14 9.06 -18.22
N ARG A 11 -10.98 8.87 -17.20
CA ARG A 11 -11.36 9.93 -16.26
C ARG A 11 -10.14 10.49 -15.53
N ARG A 12 -9.24 9.61 -15.05
CA ARG A 12 -8.02 9.97 -14.32
C ARG A 12 -7.07 10.78 -15.19
N ARG A 13 -6.79 10.33 -16.42
CA ARG A 13 -5.95 11.09 -17.36
C ARG A 13 -6.52 12.49 -17.65
N LYS A 14 -7.83 12.59 -17.90
CA LYS A 14 -8.49 13.88 -18.10
C LYS A 14 -8.40 14.78 -16.86
N ALA A 15 -8.61 14.22 -15.68
CA ALA A 15 -8.50 14.97 -14.42
C ALA A 15 -7.08 15.47 -14.15
N LEU A 16 -6.07 14.66 -14.48
CA LEU A 16 -4.67 15.07 -14.38
C LEU A 16 -4.35 16.19 -15.38
N MET A 17 -4.71 16.00 -16.65
CA MET A 17 -4.46 17.00 -17.69
C MET A 17 -5.17 18.34 -17.42
N ALA A 18 -6.33 18.31 -16.75
CA ALA A 18 -7.04 19.53 -16.35
C ALA A 18 -6.31 20.33 -15.23
N GLN A 19 -5.39 19.69 -14.52
CA GLN A 19 -4.53 20.32 -13.51
C GLN A 19 -3.16 20.75 -14.06
N MET A 20 -2.78 20.21 -15.21
CA MET A 20 -1.54 20.60 -15.88
C MET A 20 -1.68 21.96 -16.54
N GLU A 21 -0.59 22.71 -16.56
CA GLU A 21 -0.56 24.00 -17.27
C GLU A 21 -0.71 23.81 -18.78
N PRO A 22 -1.28 24.80 -19.50
CA PRO A 22 -1.33 24.78 -20.97
C PRO A 22 0.07 24.57 -21.58
N ASN A 23 0.09 24.00 -22.79
CA ASN A 23 1.31 23.76 -23.54
C ASN A 23 2.37 22.95 -22.78
N SER A 24 1.94 21.99 -21.97
CA SER A 24 2.82 21.11 -21.21
C SER A 24 2.78 19.67 -21.72
N ILE A 25 3.68 18.85 -21.20
CA ILE A 25 3.77 17.41 -21.48
C ILE A 25 4.07 16.67 -20.17
N ALA A 26 3.38 15.57 -19.90
CA ALA A 26 3.72 14.65 -18.82
C ALA A 26 4.28 13.35 -19.41
N ILE A 27 5.35 12.85 -18.80
CA ILE A 27 6.08 11.66 -19.26
C ILE A 27 6.31 10.74 -18.07
N LEU A 28 5.76 9.51 -18.12
CA LEU A 28 5.88 8.49 -17.07
C LEU A 28 6.35 7.16 -17.64
N PRO A 29 7.41 6.55 -17.08
CA PRO A 29 7.85 5.21 -17.45
C PRO A 29 7.04 4.13 -16.72
N ALA A 30 6.91 2.97 -17.34
CA ALA A 30 6.54 1.73 -16.66
C ALA A 30 7.62 1.31 -15.67
N ALA A 31 7.26 0.47 -14.69
CA ALA A 31 8.23 -0.14 -13.81
C ALA A 31 9.29 -0.93 -14.61
N ALA A 32 10.53 -0.88 -14.15
CA ALA A 32 11.57 -1.73 -14.65
C ALA A 32 11.35 -3.19 -14.22
N VAL A 33 11.78 -4.14 -15.04
CA VAL A 33 11.80 -5.56 -14.66
C VAL A 33 12.87 -5.74 -13.59
N ALA A 34 12.51 -6.35 -12.46
CA ALA A 34 13.44 -6.64 -11.38
C ALA A 34 14.02 -8.05 -11.52
N ILE A 35 15.34 -8.15 -11.51
CA ILE A 35 16.05 -9.43 -11.59
C ILE A 35 16.15 -10.05 -10.20
N ARG A 36 15.67 -11.30 -10.08
CA ARG A 36 15.80 -12.10 -8.86
C ARG A 36 17.20 -12.74 -8.76
N ASN A 37 17.61 -13.38 -9.82
CA ASN A 37 18.95 -13.94 -9.94
C ASN A 37 19.28 -14.18 -11.44
N ARG A 38 20.48 -13.80 -11.89
CA ARG A 38 20.99 -13.96 -13.27
C ARG A 38 19.94 -13.57 -14.32
N ASP A 39 19.29 -14.56 -14.96
CA ASP A 39 18.27 -14.44 -16.00
C ASP A 39 16.85 -14.72 -15.51
N VAL A 40 16.67 -14.95 -14.21
CA VAL A 40 15.34 -15.16 -13.59
C VAL A 40 14.82 -13.86 -13.01
N GLU A 41 13.65 -13.46 -13.46
CA GLU A 41 12.97 -12.25 -13.02
C GLU A 41 12.06 -12.49 -11.80
N HIS A 42 11.83 -11.44 -11.02
CA HIS A 42 10.70 -11.41 -10.09
C HIS A 42 9.39 -11.31 -10.87
N VAL A 43 8.28 -11.73 -10.25
CA VAL A 43 6.95 -11.49 -10.81
C VAL A 43 6.79 -9.99 -11.04
N TYR A 44 6.48 -9.61 -12.29
CA TYR A 44 6.36 -8.22 -12.67
C TYR A 44 5.15 -7.57 -12.01
N ARG A 45 5.37 -6.44 -11.38
CA ARG A 45 4.37 -5.55 -10.85
C ARG A 45 4.59 -4.16 -11.44
N GLN A 46 3.54 -3.60 -12.04
CA GLN A 46 3.59 -2.28 -12.67
C GLN A 46 3.79 -1.17 -11.62
N ASP A 47 4.44 -0.08 -12.02
CA ASP A 47 4.50 1.16 -11.25
C ASP A 47 3.08 1.65 -10.93
N SER A 48 2.85 2.10 -9.71
CA SER A 48 1.51 2.46 -9.25
C SER A 48 0.93 3.67 -9.98
N ASP A 49 1.73 4.70 -10.25
CA ASP A 49 1.29 5.89 -10.97
C ASP A 49 1.03 5.60 -12.44
N PHE A 50 1.91 4.81 -13.06
CA PHE A 50 1.73 4.34 -14.43
C PHE A 50 0.45 3.48 -14.55
N GLN A 51 0.24 2.53 -13.64
CA GLN A 51 -0.95 1.69 -13.58
C GLN A 51 -2.21 2.53 -13.34
N TYR A 52 -2.16 3.51 -12.42
CA TYR A 52 -3.27 4.40 -12.10
C TYR A 52 -3.79 5.16 -13.31
N LEU A 53 -2.90 5.56 -14.23
CA LEU A 53 -3.25 6.33 -15.42
C LEU A 53 -3.60 5.48 -16.63
N SER A 54 -3.03 4.28 -16.78
CA SER A 54 -3.13 3.50 -18.02
C SER A 54 -3.89 2.18 -17.88
N GLY A 55 -3.76 1.50 -16.74
CA GLY A 55 -4.14 0.09 -16.65
C GLY A 55 -3.31 -0.84 -17.53
N PHE A 56 -2.20 -0.36 -18.11
CA PHE A 56 -1.36 -1.13 -19.02
C PHE A 56 -0.36 -1.99 -18.23
N PRO A 57 -0.43 -3.32 -18.31
CA PRO A 57 0.28 -4.20 -17.38
C PRO A 57 1.69 -4.60 -17.82
N GLU A 58 2.16 -4.14 -19.00
CA GLU A 58 3.41 -4.60 -19.56
C GLU A 58 4.59 -3.70 -19.20
N PRO A 59 5.80 -4.26 -19.01
CA PRO A 59 7.03 -3.49 -18.87
C PRO A 59 7.45 -2.81 -20.18
N GLN A 60 8.52 -2.01 -20.12
CA GLN A 60 9.08 -1.32 -21.28
C GLN A 60 8.02 -0.48 -22.01
N ALA A 61 7.37 0.39 -21.27
CA ALA A 61 6.38 1.32 -21.79
C ALA A 61 6.57 2.71 -21.19
N VAL A 62 6.09 3.74 -21.92
CA VAL A 62 6.10 5.14 -21.46
C VAL A 62 4.77 5.78 -21.83
N ILE A 63 4.10 6.37 -20.82
CA ILE A 63 2.93 7.23 -21.02
C ILE A 63 3.39 8.63 -21.35
N VAL A 64 2.75 9.24 -22.35
CA VAL A 64 2.87 10.66 -22.64
C VAL A 64 1.49 11.30 -22.68
N LEU A 65 1.30 12.34 -21.86
CA LEU A 65 0.06 13.12 -21.83
C LEU A 65 0.32 14.55 -22.28
N MET A 66 -0.47 15.04 -23.25
CA MET A 66 -0.27 16.35 -23.86
C MET A 66 -1.61 17.08 -23.96
N PRO A 67 -1.99 17.89 -22.95
CA PRO A 67 -3.25 18.65 -23.00
C PRO A 67 -3.37 19.50 -24.28
N GLY A 68 -4.50 19.38 -24.97
CA GLY A 68 -4.81 20.14 -26.16
C GLY A 68 -4.13 19.71 -27.47
N ARG A 69 -3.41 18.57 -27.50
CA ARG A 69 -2.82 18.04 -28.74
C ARG A 69 -3.93 17.59 -29.70
N GLN A 70 -3.94 18.12 -30.93
CA GLN A 70 -4.99 17.87 -31.93
C GLN A 70 -5.08 16.40 -32.38
N HIS A 71 -3.95 15.68 -32.41
CA HIS A 71 -3.86 14.28 -32.81
C HIS A 71 -4.02 13.30 -31.65
N GLY A 72 -4.73 13.72 -30.59
CA GLY A 72 -4.93 12.93 -29.36
C GLY A 72 -3.98 13.35 -28.23
N GLU A 73 -4.46 13.26 -27.00
CA GLU A 73 -3.79 13.77 -25.83
C GLU A 73 -3.01 12.69 -25.05
N TYR A 74 -3.35 11.41 -25.29
CA TYR A 74 -2.74 10.25 -24.65
C TYR A 74 -1.97 9.40 -25.66
N VAL A 75 -0.66 9.40 -25.55
CA VAL A 75 0.26 8.57 -26.34
C VAL A 75 0.89 7.50 -25.45
N LEU A 76 0.98 6.27 -25.97
CA LEU A 76 1.64 5.17 -25.29
C LEU A 76 2.76 4.60 -26.16
N PHE A 77 4.00 4.67 -25.67
CA PHE A 77 5.10 3.88 -26.20
C PHE A 77 5.09 2.50 -25.55
N CYS A 78 5.14 1.43 -26.32
CA CYS A 78 5.09 0.07 -25.79
C CYS A 78 5.84 -0.92 -26.72
N ARG A 79 6.00 -2.14 -26.22
CA ARG A 79 6.61 -3.21 -27.03
C ARG A 79 5.69 -3.58 -28.20
N GLU A 80 6.27 -3.79 -29.38
CA GLU A 80 5.55 -4.32 -30.52
C GLU A 80 5.19 -5.80 -30.34
N ARG A 81 4.18 -6.26 -31.09
CA ARG A 81 3.91 -7.68 -31.28
C ARG A 81 5.14 -8.35 -31.91
N ASN A 82 5.55 -9.47 -31.35
CA ASN A 82 6.68 -10.25 -31.89
C ASN A 82 6.41 -11.74 -31.66
N ALA A 83 6.07 -12.46 -32.70
CA ALA A 83 5.64 -13.86 -32.62
C ALA A 83 6.71 -14.78 -31.99
N GLU A 84 7.99 -14.51 -32.24
CA GLU A 84 9.09 -15.28 -31.64
C GLU A 84 9.17 -15.04 -30.13
N ARG A 85 9.14 -13.78 -29.70
CA ARG A 85 9.16 -13.42 -28.28
C ARG A 85 7.88 -13.83 -27.54
N GLU A 86 6.73 -13.68 -28.18
CA GLU A 86 5.44 -14.09 -27.60
C GLU A 86 5.35 -15.61 -27.36
N LEU A 87 6.13 -16.39 -28.08
CA LEU A 87 6.25 -17.82 -27.83
C LEU A 87 6.93 -18.12 -26.46
N TRP A 88 7.80 -17.22 -26.00
CA TRP A 88 8.55 -17.37 -24.74
C TRP A 88 7.87 -16.64 -23.56
N ASP A 89 7.45 -15.39 -23.80
CA ASP A 89 7.06 -14.47 -22.72
C ASP A 89 5.55 -14.25 -22.63
N GLY A 90 4.77 -14.82 -23.54
CA GLY A 90 3.32 -14.61 -23.66
C GLY A 90 2.98 -13.44 -24.57
N LEU A 91 1.67 -13.28 -24.82
CA LEU A 91 1.15 -12.29 -25.77
C LEU A 91 1.42 -10.86 -25.30
N ARG A 92 1.74 -9.99 -26.27
CA ARG A 92 1.91 -8.55 -26.07
C ARG A 92 0.72 -7.82 -26.66
N ALA A 93 0.34 -6.69 -26.07
CA ALA A 93 -0.69 -5.81 -26.61
C ALA A 93 -0.29 -5.24 -27.98
N GLY A 94 0.98 -4.83 -28.10
CA GLY A 94 1.46 -4.08 -29.25
C GLY A 94 0.81 -2.70 -29.36
N THR A 95 1.21 -1.93 -30.35
CA THR A 95 0.67 -0.58 -30.57
C THR A 95 -0.84 -0.60 -30.89
N GLU A 96 -1.31 -1.59 -31.66
CA GLU A 96 -2.74 -1.75 -31.96
C GLU A 96 -3.56 -2.07 -30.71
N GLY A 97 -3.06 -2.95 -29.83
CA GLY A 97 -3.70 -3.27 -28.55
C GLY A 97 -3.68 -2.09 -27.58
N ALA A 98 -2.60 -1.29 -27.57
CA ALA A 98 -2.51 -0.07 -26.78
C ALA A 98 -3.66 0.91 -27.11
N ILE A 99 -4.00 1.09 -28.37
CA ILE A 99 -5.12 1.91 -28.83
C ILE A 99 -6.46 1.24 -28.50
N ARG A 100 -6.66 0.00 -28.95
CA ARG A 100 -7.94 -0.71 -28.84
C ARG A 100 -8.33 -1.03 -27.40
N ASP A 101 -7.38 -1.53 -26.61
CA ASP A 101 -7.67 -2.13 -25.30
C ASP A 101 -7.35 -1.19 -24.12
N TYR A 102 -6.39 -0.27 -24.27
CA TYR A 102 -5.95 0.65 -23.23
C TYR A 102 -6.30 2.12 -23.51
N GLY A 103 -6.93 2.39 -24.69
CA GLY A 103 -7.49 3.69 -25.02
C GLY A 103 -6.45 4.77 -25.23
N ALA A 104 -5.26 4.42 -25.74
CA ALA A 104 -4.32 5.39 -26.27
C ALA A 104 -4.92 6.03 -27.54
N ASP A 105 -4.75 7.34 -27.69
CA ASP A 105 -5.14 8.03 -28.91
C ASP A 105 -4.14 7.73 -30.04
N ASP A 106 -2.88 7.51 -29.65
CA ASP A 106 -1.77 7.18 -30.53
C ASP A 106 -0.80 6.23 -29.80
N ALA A 107 -0.09 5.34 -30.53
CA ALA A 107 0.84 4.42 -29.94
C ALA A 107 2.02 4.15 -30.86
N PHE A 108 3.21 4.07 -30.27
CA PHE A 108 4.48 3.86 -30.99
C PHE A 108 5.29 2.72 -30.36
N PRO A 109 6.15 2.06 -31.16
CA PRO A 109 7.13 1.15 -30.61
C PRO A 109 8.05 1.83 -29.58
N ILE A 110 8.32 1.16 -28.47
CA ILE A 110 9.24 1.71 -27.45
C ILE A 110 10.66 1.89 -27.98
N THR A 111 11.03 1.12 -29.01
CA THR A 111 12.34 1.23 -29.69
C THR A 111 12.53 2.54 -30.44
N ASP A 112 11.44 3.22 -30.78
CA ASP A 112 11.45 4.44 -31.56
C ASP A 112 11.32 5.70 -30.68
N ILE A 113 11.34 5.53 -29.35
CA ILE A 113 11.10 6.61 -28.39
C ILE A 113 12.13 7.73 -28.54
N ASP A 114 13.41 7.40 -28.77
CA ASP A 114 14.48 8.38 -28.89
C ASP A 114 14.35 9.28 -30.14
N ASP A 115 13.70 8.77 -31.17
CA ASP A 115 13.45 9.50 -32.41
C ASP A 115 12.17 10.33 -32.35
N ILE A 116 11.12 9.83 -31.68
CA ILE A 116 9.79 10.42 -31.68
C ILE A 116 9.58 11.41 -30.52
N LEU A 117 9.97 11.02 -29.29
CA LEU A 117 9.64 11.79 -28.09
C LEU A 117 10.25 13.20 -28.08
N PRO A 118 11.50 13.45 -28.58
CA PRO A 118 12.01 14.81 -28.71
C PRO A 118 11.09 15.72 -29.54
N GLY A 119 10.48 15.19 -30.59
CA GLY A 119 9.52 15.95 -31.41
C GLY A 119 8.19 16.24 -30.71
N LEU A 120 7.77 15.41 -29.75
CA LEU A 120 6.58 15.67 -28.92
C LEU A 120 6.88 16.67 -27.81
N ILE A 121 8.12 16.75 -27.32
CA ILE A 121 8.59 17.68 -26.30
C ILE A 121 8.86 19.07 -26.89
N GLU A 122 9.34 19.14 -28.13
CA GLU A 122 9.70 20.39 -28.78
C GLU A 122 8.51 21.36 -28.83
N GLY A 123 8.76 22.62 -28.45
CA GLY A 123 7.76 23.68 -28.38
C GLY A 123 6.83 23.60 -27.17
N ARG A 124 7.06 22.68 -26.23
CA ARG A 124 6.37 22.67 -24.93
C ARG A 124 7.12 23.58 -23.96
N ASP A 125 6.37 24.28 -23.12
CA ASP A 125 6.95 25.19 -22.12
C ASP A 125 7.44 24.39 -20.88
N ARG A 126 6.75 23.28 -20.56
CA ARG A 126 6.90 22.58 -19.30
C ARG A 126 6.82 21.06 -19.47
N VAL A 127 7.71 20.34 -18.77
CA VAL A 127 7.71 18.87 -18.64
C VAL A 127 7.33 18.48 -17.21
N TYR A 128 6.32 17.63 -17.06
CA TYR A 128 5.96 16.95 -15.84
C TYR A 128 6.53 15.54 -15.85
N SER A 129 7.27 15.15 -14.81
CA SER A 129 7.82 13.80 -14.64
C SER A 129 8.02 13.51 -13.15
N ALA A 130 8.05 12.24 -12.76
CA ALA A 130 8.38 11.80 -11.41
C ALA A 130 9.90 11.89 -11.17
N MET A 131 10.43 13.12 -11.16
CA MET A 131 11.86 13.39 -11.10
C MET A 131 12.48 12.92 -9.78
N GLY A 132 13.58 12.17 -9.87
CA GLY A 132 14.31 11.62 -8.74
C GLY A 132 13.88 10.19 -8.35
N SER A 133 12.77 9.68 -8.88
CA SER A 133 12.31 8.32 -8.61
C SER A 133 13.09 7.26 -9.41
N ASN A 134 13.53 7.61 -10.62
CA ASN A 134 14.28 6.73 -11.52
C ASN A 134 15.40 7.51 -12.21
N ALA A 135 16.61 7.42 -11.66
CA ALA A 135 17.79 8.17 -12.16
C ALA A 135 18.16 7.85 -13.63
N GLU A 136 17.91 6.62 -14.09
CA GLU A 136 18.16 6.25 -15.49
C GLU A 136 17.15 6.93 -16.42
N PHE A 137 15.89 6.94 -16.04
CA PHE A 137 14.84 7.60 -16.82
C PHE A 137 15.02 9.13 -16.81
N ASP A 138 15.37 9.72 -15.67
CA ASP A 138 15.68 11.16 -15.57
C ASP A 138 16.81 11.55 -16.54
N ARG A 139 17.85 10.70 -16.66
CA ARG A 139 18.93 10.90 -17.62
C ARG A 139 18.41 10.88 -19.06
N HIS A 140 17.54 9.92 -19.41
CA HIS A 140 16.96 9.87 -20.76
C HIS A 140 16.08 11.09 -21.06
N VAL A 141 15.27 11.55 -20.11
CA VAL A 141 14.50 12.79 -20.28
C VAL A 141 15.42 13.96 -20.61
N MET A 142 16.53 14.10 -19.89
CA MET A 142 17.53 15.15 -20.15
C MET A 142 18.24 14.99 -21.49
N GLU A 143 18.50 13.76 -21.93
CA GLU A 143 19.08 13.47 -23.24
C GLU A 143 18.16 13.92 -24.37
N TRP A 144 16.86 13.60 -24.32
CA TRP A 144 15.87 14.06 -25.29
C TRP A 144 15.79 15.59 -25.37
N ILE A 145 15.84 16.27 -24.24
CA ILE A 145 15.84 17.72 -24.17
C ILE A 145 17.14 18.30 -24.77
N ASN A 146 18.28 17.64 -24.54
CA ASN A 146 19.55 18.08 -25.10
C ASN A 146 19.60 17.89 -26.62
N VAL A 147 18.91 16.89 -27.17
CA VAL A 147 18.70 16.74 -28.63
C VAL A 147 17.98 17.98 -29.19
N ILE A 148 16.93 18.48 -28.52
CA ILE A 148 16.23 19.68 -28.93
C ILE A 148 17.12 20.92 -28.79
N ARG A 149 17.83 21.05 -27.66
CA ARG A 149 18.77 22.17 -27.41
C ARG A 149 19.87 22.26 -28.47
N SER A 150 20.37 21.11 -28.94
CA SER A 150 21.39 21.09 -30.00
C SER A 150 20.92 21.70 -31.34
N LYS A 151 19.59 21.71 -31.55
CA LYS A 151 18.91 22.25 -32.73
C LYS A 151 18.39 23.68 -32.52
N ALA A 152 18.69 24.34 -31.40
CA ALA A 152 18.18 25.69 -31.09
C ALA A 152 18.63 26.73 -32.13
N HIS A 153 19.80 26.57 -32.73
CA HIS A 153 20.30 27.42 -33.84
C HIS A 153 19.46 27.29 -35.12
N LEU A 154 18.62 26.24 -35.22
CA LEU A 154 17.66 26.02 -36.31
C LEU A 154 16.24 26.46 -35.91
N GLY A 155 16.06 27.00 -34.70
CA GLY A 155 14.78 27.48 -34.18
C GLY A 155 14.02 26.50 -33.30
N ALA A 156 14.60 25.34 -32.98
CA ALA A 156 13.97 24.38 -32.05
C ALA A 156 13.85 24.99 -30.64
N GLN A 157 12.70 24.74 -30.01
CA GLN A 157 12.35 25.33 -28.72
C GLN A 157 12.30 24.23 -27.63
N PRO A 158 13.34 24.09 -26.80
CA PRO A 158 13.31 23.17 -25.67
C PRO A 158 12.44 23.70 -24.53
N PRO A 159 11.88 22.83 -23.68
CA PRO A 159 11.15 23.27 -22.50
C PRO A 159 12.06 23.99 -21.50
N ASN A 160 11.48 24.95 -20.79
CA ASN A 160 12.21 25.75 -19.80
C ASN A 160 11.89 25.35 -18.35
N GLU A 161 10.78 24.64 -18.11
CA GLU A 161 10.32 24.27 -16.78
C GLU A 161 10.19 22.76 -16.63
N PHE A 162 10.62 22.28 -15.46
CA PHE A 162 10.51 20.88 -15.05
C PHE A 162 9.73 20.85 -13.74
N VAL A 163 8.66 20.05 -13.70
CA VAL A 163 7.77 20.01 -12.55
C VAL A 163 7.61 18.54 -12.13
N ALA A 164 7.75 18.30 -10.83
CA ALA A 164 7.44 16.99 -10.27
C ALA A 164 5.95 16.69 -10.48
N LEU A 165 5.65 15.55 -11.10
CA LEU A 165 4.27 15.12 -11.36
C LEU A 165 3.58 14.67 -10.07
N ASP A 166 4.35 14.20 -9.12
CA ASP A 166 3.93 13.56 -7.88
C ASP A 166 2.90 14.39 -7.11
N HIS A 167 3.13 15.70 -6.98
CA HIS A 167 2.24 16.56 -6.19
C HIS A 167 0.81 16.65 -6.76
N LEU A 168 0.63 16.48 -8.07
CA LEU A 168 -0.70 16.42 -8.69
C LEU A 168 -1.30 15.01 -8.56
N LEU A 169 -0.50 14.00 -8.90
CA LEU A 169 -0.95 12.63 -9.03
C LEU A 169 -1.20 11.97 -7.69
N HIS A 170 -0.33 12.22 -6.70
CA HIS A 170 -0.47 11.66 -5.36
C HIS A 170 -1.68 12.22 -4.61
N ASP A 171 -2.03 13.48 -4.81
CA ASP A 171 -3.28 14.02 -4.24
C ASP A 171 -4.52 13.41 -4.92
N MET A 172 -4.47 13.12 -6.23
CA MET A 172 -5.55 12.39 -6.91
C MET A 172 -5.71 10.96 -6.39
N ARG A 173 -4.61 10.25 -6.12
CA ARG A 173 -4.60 8.87 -5.60
C ARG A 173 -5.10 8.77 -4.15
N LEU A 174 -4.98 9.85 -3.38
CA LEU A 174 -5.45 9.89 -2.00
C LEU A 174 -6.97 9.66 -1.89
N TYR A 175 -7.74 10.16 -2.84
CA TYR A 175 -9.21 10.06 -2.88
C TYR A 175 -9.67 8.89 -3.74
N LYS A 176 -10.07 7.79 -3.11
CA LYS A 176 -10.50 6.57 -3.79
C LYS A 176 -11.89 6.74 -4.41
N SER A 177 -12.00 6.51 -5.70
CA SER A 177 -13.28 6.45 -6.41
C SER A 177 -14.08 5.19 -6.01
N ALA A 178 -15.35 5.15 -6.34
CA ALA A 178 -16.19 3.97 -6.09
C ALA A 178 -15.67 2.69 -6.75
N ALA A 179 -14.97 2.81 -7.90
CA ALA A 179 -14.36 1.68 -8.59
C ALA A 179 -13.17 1.14 -7.80
N GLU A 180 -12.31 2.03 -7.26
CA GLU A 180 -11.17 1.68 -6.41
C GLU A 180 -11.62 1.03 -5.10
N VAL A 181 -12.58 1.63 -4.42
CA VAL A 181 -13.15 1.07 -3.18
C VAL A 181 -13.72 -0.34 -3.39
N LYS A 182 -14.31 -0.60 -4.56
CA LYS A 182 -14.81 -1.95 -4.90
C LYS A 182 -13.68 -2.97 -5.02
N VAL A 183 -12.55 -2.59 -5.61
CA VAL A 183 -11.36 -3.46 -5.72
C VAL A 183 -10.73 -3.68 -4.35
N MET A 184 -10.57 -2.63 -3.54
CA MET A 184 -10.06 -2.72 -2.17
C MET A 184 -10.93 -3.63 -1.28
N ARG A 185 -12.26 -3.55 -1.39
CA ARG A 185 -13.16 -4.49 -0.67
C ARG A 185 -12.94 -5.94 -1.08
N GLU A 186 -12.62 -6.21 -2.34
CA GLU A 186 -12.31 -7.59 -2.77
C GLU A 186 -10.96 -8.06 -2.24
N ALA A 187 -9.92 -7.22 -2.25
CA ALA A 187 -8.64 -7.53 -1.62
C ALA A 187 -8.83 -7.80 -0.13
N ALA A 188 -9.56 -6.92 0.58
CA ALA A 188 -9.91 -7.09 2.00
C ALA A 188 -10.68 -8.40 2.26
N ARG A 189 -11.67 -8.74 1.43
CA ARG A 189 -12.45 -9.99 1.56
C ARG A 189 -11.56 -11.23 1.46
N ILE A 190 -10.61 -11.24 0.51
CA ILE A 190 -9.69 -12.36 0.32
C ILE A 190 -8.73 -12.45 1.52
N SER A 191 -8.17 -11.33 1.95
CA SER A 191 -7.28 -11.27 3.11
C SER A 191 -7.98 -11.66 4.41
N CYS A 192 -9.24 -11.28 4.59
CA CYS A 192 -10.05 -11.75 5.71
C CYS A 192 -10.19 -13.28 5.74
N ALA A 193 -10.47 -13.89 4.59
CA ALA A 193 -10.56 -15.35 4.51
C ALA A 193 -9.22 -16.03 4.84
N ALA A 194 -8.11 -15.45 4.43
CA ALA A 194 -6.77 -15.94 4.73
C ALA A 194 -6.45 -15.91 6.23
N HIS A 195 -6.76 -14.81 6.91
CA HIS A 195 -6.58 -14.69 8.37
C HIS A 195 -7.47 -15.67 9.14
N VAL A 196 -8.73 -15.83 8.75
CA VAL A 196 -9.63 -16.83 9.36
C VAL A 196 -9.06 -18.24 9.19
N ARG A 197 -8.57 -18.58 8.00
CA ARG A 197 -7.92 -19.87 7.73
C ARG A 197 -6.67 -20.09 8.58
N ALA A 198 -5.81 -19.08 8.69
CA ALA A 198 -4.61 -19.14 9.52
C ALA A 198 -4.95 -19.38 11.01
N MET A 199 -5.98 -18.69 11.55
CA MET A 199 -6.48 -18.94 12.91
C MET A 199 -6.98 -20.38 13.09
N GLN A 200 -7.75 -20.90 12.16
CA GLN A 200 -8.28 -22.26 12.20
C GLN A 200 -7.20 -23.35 12.10
N THR A 201 -6.13 -23.07 11.36
CA THR A 201 -5.02 -24.02 11.16
C THR A 201 -4.00 -23.95 12.30
N SER A 202 -3.94 -22.82 13.03
CA SER A 202 -2.94 -22.56 14.07
C SER A 202 -2.97 -23.60 15.19
N ARG A 203 -1.83 -24.25 15.43
CA ARG A 203 -1.61 -25.21 16.54
C ARG A 203 -0.13 -25.35 16.86
N ALA A 204 0.17 -25.78 18.07
CA ALA A 204 1.54 -26.08 18.49
C ALA A 204 2.15 -27.20 17.62
N GLY A 205 3.45 -27.08 17.37
CA GLY A 205 4.21 -28.03 16.55
C GLY A 205 4.28 -27.68 15.06
N LEU A 206 3.52 -26.71 14.57
CA LEU A 206 3.72 -26.11 13.25
C LEU A 206 4.85 -25.06 13.31
N HIS A 207 5.37 -24.67 12.16
CA HIS A 207 6.26 -23.52 12.02
C HIS A 207 5.48 -22.29 11.51
N GLU A 208 6.04 -21.10 11.69
CA GLU A 208 5.46 -19.86 11.20
C GLU A 208 5.21 -19.91 9.68
N PHE A 209 6.15 -20.44 8.87
CA PHE A 209 5.96 -20.62 7.43
C PHE A 209 4.79 -21.53 7.06
N SER A 210 4.32 -22.38 7.98
CA SER A 210 3.14 -23.22 7.70
C SER A 210 1.86 -22.37 7.68
N LEU A 211 1.78 -21.33 8.52
CA LEU A 211 0.67 -20.37 8.50
C LEU A 211 0.80 -19.42 7.32
N GLU A 212 2.03 -19.00 6.97
CA GLU A 212 2.29 -18.21 5.76
C GLU A 212 1.81 -18.92 4.50
N ALA A 213 2.07 -20.22 4.39
CA ALA A 213 1.57 -21.03 3.27
C ALA A 213 0.04 -21.10 3.20
N GLU A 214 -0.67 -21.07 4.34
CA GLU A 214 -2.13 -21.03 4.38
C GLU A 214 -2.67 -19.65 3.92
N LEU A 215 -1.97 -18.56 4.25
CA LEU A 215 -2.28 -17.22 3.76
C LEU A 215 -2.11 -17.16 2.24
N ASP A 216 -0.96 -17.57 1.72
CA ASP A 216 -0.65 -17.59 0.29
C ASP A 216 -1.64 -18.45 -0.50
N TYR A 217 -2.05 -19.58 0.06
CA TYR A 217 -3.07 -20.44 -0.56
C TYR A 217 -4.40 -19.67 -0.76
N GLU A 218 -4.91 -18.99 0.29
CA GLU A 218 -6.17 -18.26 0.17
C GLU A 218 -6.02 -17.02 -0.76
N PHE A 219 -4.89 -16.33 -0.73
CA PHE A 219 -4.62 -15.23 -1.67
C PHE A 219 -4.70 -15.70 -3.12
N ARG A 220 -3.96 -16.79 -3.45
CA ARG A 220 -3.95 -17.37 -4.80
C ARG A 220 -5.30 -17.92 -5.22
N LYS A 221 -5.98 -18.64 -4.34
CA LYS A 221 -7.33 -19.15 -4.56
C LYS A 221 -8.35 -18.04 -4.79
N GLY A 222 -8.20 -16.91 -4.11
CA GLY A 222 -9.01 -15.70 -4.29
C GLY A 222 -8.72 -14.93 -5.59
N GLY A 223 -7.62 -15.27 -6.28
CA GLY A 223 -7.21 -14.65 -7.54
C GLY A 223 -6.14 -13.56 -7.40
N ALA A 224 -5.61 -13.32 -6.21
CA ALA A 224 -4.46 -12.47 -6.03
C ALA A 224 -3.20 -13.10 -6.63
N LYS A 225 -2.41 -12.32 -7.36
CA LYS A 225 -1.16 -12.82 -7.96
C LYS A 225 -0.06 -12.99 -6.92
N MET A 226 -0.09 -12.17 -5.87
CA MET A 226 0.91 -12.16 -4.79
C MET A 226 0.33 -11.49 -3.55
N PRO A 227 0.96 -11.63 -2.38
CA PRO A 227 0.72 -10.75 -1.26
C PRO A 227 1.11 -9.30 -1.64
N ALA A 228 0.50 -8.31 -0.98
CA ALA A 228 0.79 -6.90 -1.20
C ALA A 228 2.18 -6.52 -0.65
N TYR A 229 2.64 -7.26 0.37
CA TYR A 229 3.94 -7.11 1.03
C TYR A 229 4.36 -8.47 1.60
N GLY A 230 5.62 -8.59 2.05
CA GLY A 230 6.11 -9.81 2.70
C GLY A 230 5.34 -10.08 3.99
N SER A 231 4.61 -11.20 4.04
CA SER A 231 3.81 -11.56 5.20
C SER A 231 4.66 -11.69 6.47
N ILE A 232 4.20 -11.12 7.57
CA ILE A 232 4.79 -11.24 8.90
C ILE A 232 4.02 -12.31 9.65
N VAL A 233 4.72 -13.38 10.06
CA VAL A 233 4.15 -14.45 10.88
C VAL A 233 5.06 -14.63 12.09
N ALA A 234 4.74 -13.94 13.18
CA ALA A 234 5.62 -13.77 14.32
C ALA A 234 5.06 -14.43 15.58
N SER A 235 5.67 -15.54 16.03
CA SER A 235 5.22 -16.28 17.21
C SER A 235 6.08 -15.98 18.45
N GLY A 236 5.46 -16.04 19.62
CA GLY A 236 6.11 -15.83 20.90
C GLY A 236 6.87 -14.50 20.94
N ARG A 237 8.17 -14.55 21.26
CA ARG A 237 9.03 -13.35 21.33
C ARG A 237 9.15 -12.58 20.01
N ASN A 238 8.96 -13.25 18.87
CA ASN A 238 9.06 -12.63 17.54
C ASN A 238 7.94 -11.61 17.33
N SER A 239 6.78 -11.75 18.00
CA SER A 239 5.67 -10.79 17.97
C SER A 239 6.04 -9.37 18.44
N CYS A 240 7.19 -9.23 19.11
CA CYS A 240 7.75 -7.94 19.52
C CYS A 240 8.67 -7.32 18.46
N ILE A 241 8.87 -7.95 17.30
CA ILE A 241 9.65 -7.44 16.17
C ILE A 241 8.66 -6.96 15.10
N LEU A 242 8.58 -5.64 14.90
CA LEU A 242 7.55 -4.99 14.10
C LEU A 242 7.46 -5.51 12.65
N HIS A 243 8.61 -5.70 11.98
CA HIS A 243 8.71 -6.19 10.61
C HIS A 243 9.50 -7.52 10.57
N TYR A 244 9.04 -8.51 11.34
CA TYR A 244 9.63 -9.83 11.35
C TYR A 244 9.32 -10.57 10.03
N GLN A 245 10.34 -11.13 9.37
CA GLN A 245 10.19 -11.74 8.04
C GLN A 245 10.80 -13.13 7.91
N GLN A 246 11.49 -13.65 8.94
CA GLN A 246 12.08 -14.99 8.86
C GLN A 246 11.02 -16.09 8.77
N ASN A 247 9.92 -15.96 9.50
CA ASN A 247 8.78 -16.85 9.51
C ASN A 247 9.15 -18.35 9.68
N ASP A 248 10.21 -18.66 10.47
CA ASP A 248 10.77 -20.00 10.54
C ASP A 248 10.68 -20.62 11.95
N ALA A 249 10.23 -19.89 12.96
CA ALA A 249 10.15 -20.38 14.32
C ALA A 249 9.01 -21.39 14.52
N LEU A 250 9.23 -22.30 15.49
CA LEU A 250 8.23 -23.28 15.90
C LEU A 250 7.13 -22.63 16.75
N LEU A 251 5.88 -22.82 16.40
CA LEU A 251 4.72 -22.42 17.19
C LEU A 251 4.64 -23.26 18.46
N ARG A 252 4.69 -22.63 19.61
CA ARG A 252 4.69 -23.31 20.91
C ARG A 252 3.35 -23.13 21.61
N ASP A 253 2.97 -24.12 22.38
CA ASP A 253 1.80 -24.02 23.26
C ASP A 253 1.96 -22.84 24.25
N GLY A 254 0.91 -22.02 24.34
CA GLY A 254 0.89 -20.84 25.22
C GLY A 254 1.51 -19.57 24.62
N ASP A 255 2.18 -19.63 23.47
CA ASP A 255 2.65 -18.43 22.76
C ASP A 255 1.49 -17.72 22.05
N LEU A 256 1.64 -16.40 21.83
CA LEU A 256 0.86 -15.67 20.83
C LEU A 256 1.50 -15.87 19.45
N VAL A 257 0.70 -15.80 18.41
CA VAL A 257 1.14 -15.55 17.04
C VAL A 257 0.47 -14.27 16.54
N LEU A 258 1.30 -13.35 16.07
CA LEU A 258 0.90 -12.13 15.39
C LEU A 258 1.13 -12.34 13.90
N ILE A 259 0.07 -12.18 13.11
CA ILE A 259 0.16 -12.20 11.64
C ILE A 259 -0.27 -10.85 11.10
N ASP A 260 0.61 -10.30 10.26
CA ASP A 260 0.39 -9.09 9.50
C ASP A 260 0.59 -9.45 8.02
N ALA A 261 -0.53 -9.51 7.28
CA ALA A 261 -0.55 -10.00 5.91
C ALA A 261 -1.80 -9.51 5.17
N GLY A 262 -1.59 -9.11 3.93
CA GLY A 262 -2.64 -8.72 3.01
C GLY A 262 -2.29 -9.05 1.56
N CYS A 263 -3.30 -9.20 0.72
CA CYS A 263 -3.10 -9.44 -0.71
C CYS A 263 -3.34 -8.20 -1.54
N GLU A 264 -2.90 -8.26 -2.79
CA GLU A 264 -3.10 -7.22 -3.81
C GLU A 264 -4.05 -7.73 -4.90
N ILE A 265 -5.07 -6.95 -5.23
CA ILE A 265 -5.97 -7.17 -6.37
C ILE A 265 -5.94 -5.95 -7.27
N ASP A 266 -5.64 -6.15 -8.54
CA ASP A 266 -5.54 -5.09 -9.56
C ASP A 266 -4.66 -3.91 -9.09
N CYS A 267 -3.54 -4.25 -8.44
CA CYS A 267 -2.59 -3.34 -7.79
C CYS A 267 -3.15 -2.56 -6.57
N TYR A 268 -4.27 -2.93 -5.98
CA TYR A 268 -4.77 -2.35 -4.73
C TYR A 268 -4.53 -3.31 -3.57
N ALA A 269 -3.84 -2.82 -2.55
CA ALA A 269 -3.49 -3.57 -1.36
C ALA A 269 -4.65 -3.68 -0.36
N SER A 270 -4.61 -4.71 0.47
CA SER A 270 -5.22 -4.75 1.79
C SER A 270 -4.14 -5.01 2.84
N ASP A 271 -4.39 -4.58 4.06
CA ASP A 271 -3.45 -4.63 5.17
C ASP A 271 -4.17 -5.04 6.46
N ILE A 272 -3.83 -6.21 7.01
CA ILE A 272 -4.52 -6.75 8.18
C ILE A 272 -3.52 -7.32 9.15
N THR A 273 -3.56 -6.85 10.39
CA THR A 273 -2.90 -7.56 11.49
C THR A 273 -3.93 -8.17 12.45
N ARG A 274 -3.69 -9.41 12.84
CA ARG A 274 -4.39 -10.09 13.93
C ARG A 274 -3.38 -10.81 14.82
N THR A 275 -3.71 -10.87 16.12
CA THR A 275 -2.91 -11.60 17.12
C THR A 275 -3.80 -12.58 17.88
N TRP A 276 -3.37 -13.83 18.01
CA TRP A 276 -4.11 -14.86 18.74
C TRP A 276 -3.19 -15.86 19.43
N PRO A 277 -3.66 -16.57 20.48
CA PRO A 277 -2.87 -17.63 21.10
C PRO A 277 -2.80 -18.87 20.23
N VAL A 278 -1.60 -19.45 20.07
CA VAL A 278 -1.37 -20.68 19.29
C VAL A 278 -2.28 -21.83 19.71
N ASN A 279 -2.55 -21.94 21.00
CA ASN A 279 -3.42 -22.97 21.57
C ASN A 279 -4.92 -22.59 21.65
N GLY A 280 -5.32 -21.42 21.10
CA GLY A 280 -6.69 -20.96 21.09
C GLY A 280 -7.23 -20.47 22.42
N LYS A 281 -6.36 -20.21 23.43
CA LYS A 281 -6.74 -19.69 24.75
C LYS A 281 -5.74 -18.62 25.22
N PHE A 282 -6.26 -17.41 25.42
CA PHE A 282 -5.45 -16.32 25.97
C PHE A 282 -5.14 -16.56 27.45
N SER A 283 -3.88 -16.36 27.84
CA SER A 283 -3.55 -16.21 29.27
C SER A 283 -4.14 -14.90 29.82
N SER A 284 -4.15 -14.76 31.15
CA SER A 284 -4.64 -13.53 31.80
C SER A 284 -3.82 -12.31 31.39
N GLU A 285 -2.52 -12.45 31.23
CA GLU A 285 -1.62 -11.38 30.83
C GLU A 285 -1.79 -11.02 29.34
N GLN A 286 -1.84 -12.02 28.47
CA GLN A 286 -2.08 -11.83 27.03
C GLN A 286 -3.41 -11.13 26.78
N LYS A 287 -4.47 -11.61 27.46
CA LYS A 287 -5.81 -11.01 27.37
C LYS A 287 -5.81 -9.55 27.81
N ALA A 288 -5.15 -9.24 28.93
CA ALA A 288 -5.12 -7.87 29.47
C ALA A 288 -4.44 -6.89 28.47
N ILE A 289 -3.33 -7.28 27.85
CA ILE A 289 -2.66 -6.47 26.80
C ILE A 289 -3.55 -6.39 25.55
N TYR A 290 -4.10 -7.52 25.10
CA TYR A 290 -4.92 -7.59 23.90
C TYR A 290 -6.16 -6.67 23.99
N GLU A 291 -6.85 -6.67 25.11
CA GLU A 291 -8.05 -5.83 25.34
C GLU A 291 -7.72 -4.33 25.37
N ILE A 292 -6.52 -3.93 25.81
CA ILE A 292 -6.06 -2.53 25.73
C ILE A 292 -5.85 -2.14 24.24
N VAL A 293 -5.19 -2.98 23.46
CA VAL A 293 -4.95 -2.71 22.03
C VAL A 293 -6.27 -2.66 21.27
N LEU A 294 -7.19 -3.58 21.51
CA LEU A 294 -8.53 -3.57 20.90
C LEU A 294 -9.30 -2.29 21.27
N ALA A 295 -9.33 -1.92 22.54
CA ALA A 295 -10.01 -0.69 22.98
C ALA A 295 -9.37 0.57 22.37
N SER A 296 -8.06 0.58 22.16
CA SER A 296 -7.36 1.70 21.52
C SER A 296 -7.72 1.81 20.03
N GLN A 297 -7.85 0.68 19.32
CA GLN A 297 -8.32 0.66 17.92
C GLN A 297 -9.77 1.18 17.82
N GLU A 298 -10.65 0.75 18.71
CA GLU A 298 -12.03 1.24 18.74
C GLU A 298 -12.15 2.74 19.06
N ALA A 299 -11.21 3.27 19.88
CA ALA A 299 -11.13 4.70 20.14
C ALA A 299 -10.67 5.49 18.91
N ALA A 300 -9.71 4.92 18.14
CA ALA A 300 -9.23 5.51 16.89
C ALA A 300 -10.32 5.59 15.82
N PHE A 301 -11.13 4.54 15.63
CA PHE A 301 -12.23 4.56 14.66
C PHE A 301 -13.22 5.70 14.90
N LYS A 302 -13.46 6.09 16.15
CA LYS A 302 -14.35 7.21 16.51
C LYS A 302 -13.78 8.57 16.09
N GLN A 303 -12.48 8.64 15.80
CA GLN A 303 -11.81 9.85 15.32
C GLN A 303 -11.66 9.88 13.80
N ILE A 304 -12.09 8.84 13.08
CA ILE A 304 -12.00 8.78 11.62
C ILE A 304 -13.35 9.17 11.01
N ALA A 305 -13.45 10.44 10.64
CA ALA A 305 -14.65 11.02 10.04
C ALA A 305 -14.26 12.28 9.25
N PRO A 306 -15.11 12.76 8.32
CA PRO A 306 -14.90 14.04 7.66
C PRO A 306 -14.72 15.18 8.67
N ASN A 307 -13.81 16.10 8.36
CA ASN A 307 -13.44 17.24 9.23
C ASN A 307 -12.67 16.90 10.51
N LYS A 308 -12.29 15.65 10.72
CA LYS A 308 -11.29 15.26 11.72
C LYS A 308 -9.90 15.35 11.12
N HIS A 309 -8.88 15.59 11.96
CA HIS A 309 -7.50 15.60 11.52
C HIS A 309 -6.88 14.21 11.62
N TRP A 310 -5.99 13.91 10.69
CA TRP A 310 -5.23 12.65 10.64
C TRP A 310 -4.68 12.20 12.01
N ASN A 311 -4.08 13.12 12.76
CA ASN A 311 -3.41 12.81 14.01
C ASN A 311 -4.35 12.39 15.15
N GLN A 312 -5.63 12.77 15.10
CA GLN A 312 -6.58 12.52 16.18
C GLN A 312 -6.81 11.03 16.46
N ALA A 313 -6.74 10.18 15.43
CA ALA A 313 -6.82 8.73 15.59
C ALA A 313 -5.63 8.19 16.39
N HIS A 314 -4.41 8.65 16.09
CA HIS A 314 -3.21 8.30 16.84
C HIS A 314 -3.26 8.80 18.29
N GLU A 315 -3.67 10.04 18.51
CA GLU A 315 -3.80 10.61 19.87
C GLU A 315 -4.77 9.79 20.73
N ALA A 316 -5.89 9.36 20.14
CA ALA A 316 -6.84 8.49 20.83
C ALA A 316 -6.25 7.13 21.20
N THR A 317 -5.42 6.52 20.32
CA THR A 317 -4.73 5.26 20.65
C THR A 317 -3.72 5.45 21.78
N VAL A 318 -2.93 6.52 21.73
CA VAL A 318 -1.92 6.85 22.75
C VAL A 318 -2.57 7.03 24.13
N GLN A 319 -3.69 7.74 24.18
CA GLN A 319 -4.44 7.96 25.45
C GLN A 319 -4.90 6.64 26.06
N VAL A 320 -5.53 5.76 25.27
CA VAL A 320 -6.05 4.47 25.76
C VAL A 320 -4.92 3.52 26.17
N ILE A 321 -3.88 3.43 25.34
CA ILE A 321 -2.72 2.56 25.60
C ILE A 321 -1.99 3.02 26.88
N THR A 322 -1.70 4.32 27.02
CA THR A 322 -1.00 4.86 28.20
C THR A 322 -1.78 4.60 29.48
N ALA A 323 -3.09 4.91 29.49
CA ALA A 323 -3.95 4.64 30.63
C ALA A 323 -4.02 3.14 30.97
N GLY A 324 -4.07 2.27 29.95
CA GLY A 324 -4.05 0.82 30.12
C GLY A 324 -2.74 0.31 30.73
N LEU A 325 -1.59 0.80 30.25
CA LEU A 325 -0.27 0.45 30.77
C LEU A 325 -0.10 0.91 32.23
N VAL A 326 -0.60 2.09 32.60
CA VAL A 326 -0.61 2.56 33.99
C VAL A 326 -1.48 1.64 34.86
N LYS A 327 -2.67 1.28 34.41
CA LYS A 327 -3.57 0.36 35.12
C LYS A 327 -2.97 -1.01 35.37
N LEU A 328 -2.13 -1.51 34.46
CA LEU A 328 -1.40 -2.78 34.60
C LEU A 328 -0.10 -2.65 35.41
N GLY A 329 0.30 -1.43 35.80
CA GLY A 329 1.56 -1.16 36.52
C GLY A 329 2.80 -1.30 35.63
N LEU A 330 2.64 -1.26 34.30
CA LEU A 330 3.74 -1.27 33.32
C LEU A 330 4.33 0.13 33.13
N LEU A 331 3.53 1.17 33.33
CA LEU A 331 3.94 2.56 33.47
C LEU A 331 3.50 3.08 34.84
N GLN A 332 4.22 4.08 35.38
CA GLN A 332 3.92 4.69 36.67
C GLN A 332 3.94 6.20 36.53
N GLY A 333 2.90 6.88 36.97
CA GLY A 333 2.74 8.33 36.93
C GLY A 333 1.38 8.77 36.42
N ASP A 334 1.22 10.07 36.27
CA ASP A 334 0.05 10.68 35.65
C ASP A 334 0.01 10.40 34.17
N VAL A 335 -1.16 10.09 33.62
CA VAL A 335 -1.33 9.69 32.21
C VAL A 335 -0.95 10.83 31.26
N ASP A 336 -1.34 12.06 31.55
CA ASP A 336 -1.07 13.20 30.69
C ASP A 336 0.43 13.57 30.71
N GLU A 337 1.09 13.45 31.87
CA GLU A 337 2.54 13.63 31.98
C GLU A 337 3.31 12.54 31.21
N LEU A 338 2.85 11.29 31.28
CA LEU A 338 3.45 10.17 30.54
C LEU A 338 3.26 10.30 29.02
N ILE A 339 2.16 10.87 28.58
CA ILE A 339 1.91 11.19 27.16
C ILE A 339 2.81 12.34 26.73
N ALA A 340 2.86 13.41 27.49
CA ALA A 340 3.69 14.59 27.20
C ALA A 340 5.19 14.27 27.13
N SER A 341 5.66 13.34 27.96
CA SER A 341 7.04 12.83 27.95
C SER A 341 7.28 11.68 26.97
N GLU A 342 6.26 11.26 26.21
CA GLU A 342 6.29 10.10 25.31
C GLU A 342 6.73 8.78 25.98
N ALA A 343 6.54 8.61 27.29
CA ALA A 343 6.95 7.41 28.02
C ALA A 343 6.28 6.12 27.50
N TYR A 344 5.12 6.23 26.90
CA TYR A 344 4.39 5.12 26.25
C TYR A 344 5.21 4.48 25.09
N ARG A 345 6.14 5.21 24.47
CA ARG A 345 6.94 4.72 23.35
C ARG A 345 7.85 3.54 23.69
N ALA A 346 8.08 3.30 24.97
CA ALA A 346 8.76 2.09 25.43
C ALA A 346 7.96 0.79 25.12
N PHE A 347 6.65 0.91 24.82
CA PHE A 347 5.73 -0.19 24.53
C PHE A 347 4.97 -0.01 23.22
N TYR A 348 4.77 1.22 22.77
CA TYR A 348 4.06 1.58 21.54
C TYR A 348 4.83 2.67 20.79
N MET A 349 5.65 2.28 19.84
CA MET A 349 6.68 3.15 19.24
C MET A 349 6.35 3.62 17.81
N HIS A 350 5.29 3.11 17.18
CA HIS A 350 4.87 3.48 15.83
C HIS A 350 3.58 4.31 15.84
N ARG A 351 3.20 4.82 14.69
CA ARG A 351 1.92 5.53 14.53
C ARG A 351 0.75 4.55 14.41
N ALA A 352 -0.46 5.08 14.58
CA ALA A 352 -1.68 4.27 14.54
C ALA A 352 -2.14 3.88 13.12
N GLY A 353 -1.43 4.30 12.06
CA GLY A 353 -1.79 3.97 10.70
C GLY A 353 -1.06 4.78 9.64
N HIS A 354 -1.34 4.47 8.39
CA HIS A 354 -0.84 5.10 7.17
C HIS A 354 -1.92 5.14 6.09
N TRP A 355 -1.71 5.92 5.01
CA TRP A 355 -2.56 5.84 3.82
C TRP A 355 -2.43 4.47 3.19
N LEU A 356 -3.53 3.99 2.60
CA LEU A 356 -3.61 2.68 1.94
C LEU A 356 -4.22 2.85 0.55
N GLY A 357 -3.74 2.11 -0.42
CA GLY A 357 -4.27 2.14 -1.79
C GLY A 357 -3.56 1.22 -2.74
N MET A 358 -3.00 1.78 -3.81
CA MET A 358 -2.19 1.02 -4.76
C MET A 358 -0.83 0.63 -4.16
N ASP A 359 -0.31 1.43 -3.25
CA ASP A 359 0.80 1.04 -2.41
C ASP A 359 0.27 0.74 -1.00
N VAL A 360 0.95 -0.17 -0.29
CA VAL A 360 0.59 -0.50 1.10
C VAL A 360 0.73 0.75 1.97
N HIS A 361 1.90 1.39 1.92
CA HIS A 361 2.11 2.76 2.40
C HIS A 361 1.84 3.71 1.24
N ASP A 362 0.55 4.04 1.02
CA ASP A 362 0.14 4.80 -0.15
C ASP A 362 0.55 6.27 -0.06
N VAL A 363 0.61 6.88 -1.21
CA VAL A 363 1.01 8.27 -1.40
C VAL A 363 -0.06 9.25 -0.88
N GLY A 364 0.37 10.46 -0.59
CA GLY A 364 -0.48 11.55 -0.08
C GLY A 364 0.18 12.27 1.09
N GLU A 365 0.02 13.57 1.15
CA GLU A 365 0.58 14.37 2.22
C GLU A 365 -0.18 14.17 3.54
N TYR A 366 0.56 13.91 4.62
CA TYR A 366 -0.01 13.82 5.99
C TYR A 366 -0.21 15.20 6.63
N LYS A 367 0.46 16.23 6.11
CA LYS A 367 0.34 17.62 6.54
C LYS A 367 0.19 18.54 5.34
N VAL A 368 -0.69 19.53 5.45
CA VAL A 368 -0.90 20.56 4.45
C VAL A 368 -0.76 21.91 5.15
N GLY A 369 0.11 22.77 4.62
CA GLY A 369 0.38 24.06 5.23
C GLY A 369 0.94 24.01 6.67
N GLY A 370 1.60 22.90 7.04
CA GLY A 370 2.13 22.67 8.39
C GLY A 370 1.17 22.00 9.37
N GLU A 371 -0.13 21.96 9.06
CA GLU A 371 -1.16 21.35 9.87
C GLU A 371 -1.45 19.88 9.43
N TRP A 372 -1.87 19.04 10.37
CA TRP A 372 -2.30 17.68 10.03
C TRP A 372 -3.49 17.70 9.09
N ARG A 373 -3.39 16.91 8.00
CA ARG A 373 -4.41 16.84 6.95
C ARG A 373 -5.77 16.51 7.54
N VAL A 374 -6.79 17.23 7.08
CA VAL A 374 -8.18 16.95 7.38
C VAL A 374 -8.62 15.71 6.62
N LEU A 375 -9.32 14.81 7.29
CA LEU A 375 -9.88 13.61 6.66
C LEU A 375 -11.11 13.98 5.84
N GLU A 376 -11.17 13.44 4.64
CA GLU A 376 -12.23 13.66 3.67
C GLU A 376 -12.77 12.35 3.12
N VAL A 377 -13.99 12.37 2.61
CA VAL A 377 -14.66 11.18 2.03
C VAL A 377 -13.83 10.60 0.88
N GLY A 378 -13.60 9.30 0.91
CA GLY A 378 -12.82 8.58 -0.08
C GLY A 378 -11.35 8.35 0.31
N MET A 379 -10.85 8.98 1.35
CA MET A 379 -9.52 8.64 1.88
C MET A 379 -9.54 7.25 2.52
N ALA A 380 -8.51 6.45 2.24
CA ALA A 380 -8.33 5.12 2.78
C ALA A 380 -7.05 5.06 3.63
N LEU A 381 -7.14 4.39 4.78
CA LEU A 381 -6.04 4.31 5.75
C LEU A 381 -6.13 3.05 6.59
N THR A 382 -5.03 2.67 7.23
CA THR A 382 -4.99 1.60 8.24
C THR A 382 -5.25 2.15 9.65
N VAL A 383 -5.68 1.29 10.56
CA VAL A 383 -5.77 1.56 12.01
C VAL A 383 -5.17 0.37 12.74
N GLU A 384 -3.92 0.53 13.21
CA GLU A 384 -3.04 -0.56 13.61
C GLU A 384 -2.33 -0.37 14.97
N PRO A 385 -3.01 0.04 16.05
CA PRO A 385 -2.32 0.17 17.33
C PRO A 385 -1.72 -1.15 17.81
N GLY A 386 -0.64 -1.07 18.58
CA GLY A 386 0.02 -2.24 19.15
C GLY A 386 0.70 -1.96 20.49
N ILE A 387 0.95 -3.03 21.24
CA ILE A 387 1.78 -3.03 22.46
C ILE A 387 2.79 -4.15 22.33
N TYR A 388 4.08 -3.82 22.54
CA TYR A 388 5.19 -4.74 22.40
C TYR A 388 6.06 -4.69 23.64
N ILE A 389 6.11 -5.80 24.40
CA ILE A 389 6.88 -5.90 25.63
C ILE A 389 8.09 -6.79 25.37
N SER A 390 9.22 -6.18 25.11
CA SER A 390 10.46 -6.90 24.78
C SER A 390 10.71 -8.05 25.75
N PRO A 391 11.07 -9.25 25.27
CA PRO A 391 11.46 -10.37 26.14
C PRO A 391 12.64 -10.04 27.06
N ASP A 392 13.47 -9.08 26.65
CA ASP A 392 14.69 -8.67 27.37
C ASP A 392 14.47 -7.47 28.30
N ASN A 393 13.24 -6.91 28.37
CA ASN A 393 12.92 -5.78 29.24
C ASN A 393 12.96 -6.20 30.72
N GLN A 394 14.03 -5.81 31.43
CA GLN A 394 14.21 -6.13 32.85
C GLN A 394 13.37 -5.23 33.78
N ASN A 395 12.81 -4.12 33.28
CA ASN A 395 12.01 -3.17 34.07
C ASN A 395 10.57 -3.63 34.29
N VAL A 396 10.15 -4.73 33.63
CA VAL A 396 8.82 -5.31 33.80
C VAL A 396 8.87 -6.73 34.35
N ALA A 397 7.83 -7.14 35.06
CA ALA A 397 7.74 -8.50 35.57
C ALA A 397 7.78 -9.53 34.44
N LYS A 398 8.45 -10.68 34.70
CA LYS A 398 8.67 -11.74 33.69
C LYS A 398 7.40 -12.18 32.95
N LYS A 399 6.25 -12.20 33.64
CA LYS A 399 4.96 -12.61 33.09
C LYS A 399 4.44 -11.75 31.92
N TRP A 400 4.96 -10.52 31.76
CA TRP A 400 4.61 -9.60 30.68
C TRP A 400 5.56 -9.69 29.48
N ARG A 401 6.77 -10.23 29.68
CA ARG A 401 7.84 -10.19 28.68
C ARG A 401 7.53 -11.11 27.49
N GLY A 402 7.84 -10.63 26.30
CA GLY A 402 7.63 -11.36 25.05
C GLY A 402 6.17 -11.36 24.56
N ILE A 403 5.34 -10.47 25.12
CA ILE A 403 3.96 -10.25 24.61
C ILE A 403 4.00 -9.10 23.62
N GLY A 404 3.75 -9.42 22.34
CA GLY A 404 3.52 -8.45 21.28
C GLY A 404 2.10 -8.63 20.71
N VAL A 405 1.36 -7.53 20.63
CA VAL A 405 0.00 -7.51 20.08
C VAL A 405 -0.15 -6.31 19.16
N ARG A 406 -0.60 -6.55 17.92
CA ARG A 406 -1.11 -5.54 16.98
C ARG A 406 -2.47 -6.02 16.49
N ILE A 407 -3.39 -5.07 16.34
CA ILE A 407 -4.71 -5.31 15.73
C ILE A 407 -4.92 -4.20 14.72
N GLU A 408 -5.13 -4.59 13.47
CA GLU A 408 -5.18 -3.68 12.34
C GLU A 408 -6.36 -3.96 11.44
N ASP A 409 -6.98 -2.89 10.97
CA ASP A 409 -8.01 -2.93 9.96
C ASP A 409 -7.84 -1.80 8.94
N ASP A 410 -8.19 -2.11 7.68
CA ASP A 410 -8.35 -1.13 6.60
C ASP A 410 -9.66 -0.38 6.76
N VAL A 411 -9.63 0.94 6.61
CA VAL A 411 -10.83 1.78 6.66
C VAL A 411 -10.90 2.76 5.51
N ILE A 412 -12.13 3.09 5.11
CA ILE A 412 -12.43 4.18 4.16
C ILE A 412 -13.25 5.24 4.88
N VAL A 413 -12.85 6.50 4.72
CA VAL A 413 -13.63 7.64 5.24
C VAL A 413 -14.90 7.79 4.43
N THR A 414 -16.03 7.78 5.12
CA THR A 414 -17.39 7.94 4.55
C THR A 414 -18.01 9.25 5.00
N LYS A 415 -19.18 9.59 4.48
CA LYS A 415 -19.93 10.81 4.89
C LYS A 415 -20.30 10.82 6.37
N GLN A 416 -20.38 9.65 7.03
CA GLN A 416 -20.91 9.49 8.39
C GLN A 416 -19.88 8.98 9.40
N GLY A 417 -18.61 8.84 8.98
CA GLY A 417 -17.53 8.28 9.79
C GLY A 417 -16.57 7.47 8.92
N CYS A 418 -16.30 6.22 9.27
CA CYS A 418 -15.52 5.30 8.42
C CYS A 418 -16.24 3.96 8.24
N GLU A 419 -15.92 3.30 7.13
CA GLU A 419 -16.26 1.91 6.85
C GLU A 419 -15.02 1.05 7.10
N ILE A 420 -15.14 -0.01 7.89
CA ILE A 420 -14.08 -0.98 8.13
C ILE A 420 -14.18 -2.06 7.06
N LEU A 421 -13.21 -2.12 6.15
CA LEU A 421 -13.21 -3.08 5.03
C LEU A 421 -12.88 -4.50 5.48
N THR A 422 -12.07 -4.65 6.52
CA THR A 422 -11.51 -5.90 7.02
C THR A 422 -12.21 -6.42 8.29
N GLY A 423 -13.34 -5.82 8.65
CA GLY A 423 -14.10 -6.14 9.87
C GLY A 423 -14.67 -7.55 9.94
N ALA A 424 -14.58 -8.36 8.87
CA ALA A 424 -15.05 -9.73 8.86
C ALA A 424 -14.11 -10.71 9.60
N VAL A 425 -12.88 -10.31 9.91
CA VAL A 425 -11.95 -11.13 10.70
C VAL A 425 -12.28 -10.98 12.19
N PRO A 426 -12.52 -12.06 12.93
CA PRO A 426 -12.72 -12.00 14.37
C PRO A 426 -11.61 -11.23 15.09
N LYS A 427 -12.00 -10.39 16.04
CA LYS A 427 -11.04 -9.60 16.82
C LYS A 427 -11.35 -9.46 18.32
N THR A 428 -12.53 -9.85 18.78
CA THR A 428 -12.72 -9.99 20.23
C THR A 428 -12.13 -11.30 20.73
N VAL A 429 -11.67 -11.31 21.98
CA VAL A 429 -11.14 -12.52 22.63
C VAL A 429 -12.13 -13.69 22.51
N ALA A 430 -13.41 -13.43 22.73
CA ALA A 430 -14.46 -14.44 22.67
C ALA A 430 -14.64 -15.03 21.26
N GLU A 431 -14.66 -14.20 20.23
CA GLU A 431 -14.80 -14.65 18.84
C GLU A 431 -13.59 -15.46 18.37
N ILE A 432 -12.37 -15.01 18.70
CA ILE A 432 -11.13 -15.74 18.35
C ILE A 432 -11.11 -17.12 19.01
N GLU A 433 -11.34 -17.17 20.32
CA GLU A 433 -11.38 -18.44 21.06
C GLU A 433 -12.47 -19.38 20.55
N ALA A 434 -13.65 -18.87 20.20
CA ALA A 434 -14.75 -19.64 19.64
C ALA A 434 -14.41 -20.19 18.24
N LEU A 435 -13.83 -19.34 17.34
CA LEU A 435 -13.43 -19.77 16.00
C LEU A 435 -12.39 -20.90 16.06
N MET A 436 -11.37 -20.74 16.91
CA MET A 436 -10.29 -21.71 17.04
C MET A 436 -10.76 -23.01 17.70
N ALA A 437 -11.70 -22.93 18.64
CA ALA A 437 -12.31 -24.10 19.27
C ALA A 437 -13.16 -24.92 18.28
N ALA A 438 -13.88 -24.24 17.37
CA ALA A 438 -14.70 -24.90 16.36
C ALA A 438 -13.90 -25.62 15.26
N ALA A 439 -12.62 -25.29 15.10
CA ALA A 439 -11.72 -25.88 14.10
C ALA A 439 -10.91 -27.08 14.63
N ARG A 440 -10.99 -27.37 15.91
CA ARG A 440 -10.31 -28.48 16.62
C ARG A 440 -11.23 -29.66 16.82
#